data_bc6b25ec7d70a51f2700495638041e63
#
_entry.id   bc6b25ec7d70a51f2700495638041e63
#
_cell.length_a   1.000
_cell.length_b   1.000
_cell.length_c   1.000
_cell.angle_alpha   90.00
_cell.angle_beta   90.00
_cell.angle_gamma   90.00
#
_symmetry.space_group_name_H-M   'P 1'
#
loop_
_entity.id
_entity.type
_entity.pdbx_description
1 polymer ?
#
loop_
_entity_poly.entity_id
_entity_poly.type
_entity_poly.pdbx_seq_one_letter_code
_entity_poly.pdbx_strand_id
1 'polypeptide(L)'
;IGEWVDYFANGKVKKQEFLTGKGECKAFFENGQLQYSYNVEDGLKQGTYSEFYSDGKKKIQASYKDNELDGYAIWYFPDGKKDMEGNLKMGKRDGKWIYYYRINGQKGSEGAYLDDKEVGRWIYYYETSEKWREGDYRNGMREGLWNTYYENGKIHHKGSYVAGKEEGIWESYYENGEINTKGRFVEGKMSGRWEVFHADGSRKTQTDYQNGIKHGTETLYDENGSIYQKAGYKEGVINGLWERYVDGILVEKGTYIEGKKDGLWVFYAQNGYKQREQEFKQGKP
;
A
#
# COMPACT_ATOMS: atom_id res chain seq x y z
N ILE A 1 39.45 35.55 -13.06
CA ILE A 1 38.22 35.50 -12.25
C ILE A 1 37.09 35.90 -13.21
N GLY A 2 36.37 34.93 -13.78
CA GLY A 2 35.38 35.19 -14.81
C GLY A 2 33.97 35.13 -14.25
N GLU A 3 33.35 36.28 -14.04
CA GLU A 3 31.92 36.43 -13.93
C GLU A 3 31.32 36.39 -15.33
N TRP A 4 30.26 35.60 -15.56
CA TRP A 4 29.52 35.53 -16.79
C TRP A 4 28.09 35.99 -16.55
N VAL A 5 27.60 36.93 -17.37
CA VAL A 5 26.26 37.50 -17.25
C VAL A 5 25.50 37.36 -18.57
N ASP A 6 24.39 36.67 -18.58
CA ASP A 6 23.44 36.58 -19.68
C ASP A 6 22.26 37.51 -19.45
N TYR A 7 21.68 38.02 -20.55
CA TYR A 7 20.55 38.93 -20.52
C TYR A 7 19.36 38.36 -21.31
N PHE A 8 18.16 38.70 -20.89
CA PHE A 8 16.96 38.56 -21.71
C PHE A 8 16.95 39.54 -22.85
N ALA A 9 16.09 39.33 -23.89
CA ALA A 9 15.92 40.23 -24.99
C ALA A 9 15.45 41.65 -24.57
N ASN A 10 14.81 41.77 -23.41
CA ASN A 10 14.37 43.04 -22.82
C ASN A 10 15.47 43.76 -22.02
N GLY A 11 16.73 43.28 -22.06
CA GLY A 11 17.88 43.85 -21.37
C GLY A 11 17.99 43.53 -19.87
N LYS A 12 17.07 42.80 -19.30
CA LYS A 12 17.18 42.36 -17.90
C LYS A 12 18.16 41.19 -17.77
N VAL A 13 18.85 41.11 -16.62
CA VAL A 13 19.73 39.96 -16.29
C VAL A 13 18.90 38.69 -16.26
N LYS A 14 19.36 37.69 -17.02
CA LYS A 14 18.82 36.32 -17.04
C LYS A 14 19.57 35.41 -16.13
N LYS A 15 20.90 35.47 -16.17
CA LYS A 15 21.77 34.59 -15.40
C LYS A 15 23.10 35.29 -15.09
N GLN A 16 23.64 35.03 -13.93
CA GLN A 16 24.93 35.47 -13.46
C GLN A 16 25.67 34.27 -12.85
N GLU A 17 26.84 33.94 -13.38
CA GLU A 17 27.61 32.77 -12.97
C GLU A 17 29.09 33.13 -12.74
N PHE A 18 29.69 32.40 -11.82
CA PHE A 18 31.13 32.41 -11.59
C PHE A 18 31.70 31.08 -12.08
N LEU A 19 32.54 31.13 -13.12
CA LEU A 19 33.14 29.94 -13.71
C LEU A 19 34.38 29.45 -12.95
N THR A 20 35.02 30.35 -12.22
CA THR A 20 36.20 30.05 -11.37
C THR A 20 36.21 30.94 -10.14
N GLY A 21 36.82 30.46 -9.06
CA GLY A 21 36.95 31.21 -7.79
C GLY A 21 35.71 31.00 -6.90
N LYS A 22 35.30 32.06 -6.21
CA LYS A 22 34.23 32.04 -5.22
C LYS A 22 33.20 33.12 -5.55
N GLY A 23 31.92 32.76 -5.56
CA GLY A 23 30.82 33.70 -5.78
C GLY A 23 29.43 33.09 -5.69
N GLU A 24 28.42 33.95 -5.70
CA GLU A 24 27.01 33.54 -5.73
C GLU A 24 26.50 33.58 -7.18
N CYS A 25 26.09 32.43 -7.69
CA CYS A 25 25.42 32.30 -8.99
C CYS A 25 23.91 32.49 -8.85
N LYS A 26 23.30 33.26 -9.78
CA LYS A 26 21.89 33.58 -9.76
C LYS A 26 21.27 33.42 -11.15
N ALA A 27 20.02 32.99 -11.19
CA ALA A 27 19.19 33.11 -12.36
C ALA A 27 17.88 33.80 -12.00
N PHE A 28 17.28 34.46 -12.99
CA PHE A 28 16.08 35.26 -12.82
C PHE A 28 15.02 34.82 -13.83
N PHE A 29 13.77 34.97 -13.46
CA PHE A 29 12.65 34.93 -14.40
C PHE A 29 12.60 36.23 -15.25
N GLU A 30 11.91 36.17 -16.37
CA GLU A 30 11.76 37.34 -17.25
C GLU A 30 11.08 38.55 -16.58
N ASN A 31 10.22 38.27 -15.57
CA ASN A 31 9.63 39.32 -14.72
C ASN A 31 10.64 40.01 -13.78
N GLY A 32 11.89 39.50 -13.71
CA GLY A 32 12.97 40.01 -12.87
C GLY A 32 13.05 39.39 -11.48
N GLN A 33 12.16 38.49 -11.13
CA GLN A 33 12.23 37.79 -9.86
C GLN A 33 13.33 36.70 -9.88
N LEU A 34 13.97 36.45 -8.75
CA LEU A 34 14.99 35.41 -8.59
C LEU A 34 14.34 34.02 -8.84
N GLN A 35 14.97 33.24 -9.72
CA GLN A 35 14.58 31.87 -10.00
C GLN A 35 15.34 30.89 -9.13
N TYR A 36 16.66 31.03 -9.07
CA TYR A 36 17.50 30.25 -8.13
C TYR A 36 18.79 30.99 -7.81
N SER A 37 19.39 30.64 -6.67
CA SER A 37 20.76 31.00 -6.33
C SER A 37 21.51 29.84 -5.70
N TYR A 38 22.81 29.79 -5.94
CA TYR A 38 23.74 28.87 -5.28
C TYR A 38 25.13 29.48 -5.21
N ASN A 39 25.95 29.00 -4.25
CA ASN A 39 27.33 29.42 -4.14
C ASN A 39 28.26 28.49 -4.93
N VAL A 40 29.35 29.07 -5.45
CA VAL A 40 30.47 28.35 -6.08
C VAL A 40 31.73 28.65 -5.32
N GLU A 41 32.57 27.65 -5.10
CA GLU A 41 33.91 27.74 -4.57
C GLU A 41 34.80 26.77 -5.36
N ASP A 42 35.88 27.29 -5.94
CA ASP A 42 36.82 26.56 -6.81
C ASP A 42 36.14 25.82 -7.98
N GLY A 43 35.08 26.40 -8.57
CA GLY A 43 34.33 25.83 -9.68
C GLY A 43 33.31 24.77 -9.27
N LEU A 44 33.17 24.50 -7.99
CA LEU A 44 32.21 23.53 -7.45
C LEU A 44 31.04 24.24 -6.74
N LYS A 45 29.83 23.74 -6.89
CA LYS A 45 28.69 24.22 -6.11
C LYS A 45 28.89 23.85 -4.64
N GLN A 46 28.76 24.84 -3.77
CA GLN A 46 28.99 24.69 -2.32
C GLN A 46 27.93 25.52 -1.55
N GLY A 47 27.57 25.06 -0.35
CA GLY A 47 26.74 25.80 0.58
C GLY A 47 25.27 25.96 0.11
N THR A 48 24.67 27.07 0.46
CA THR A 48 23.21 27.27 0.30
C THR A 48 22.75 27.24 -1.15
N TYR A 49 21.65 26.52 -1.43
CA TYR A 49 20.87 26.54 -2.64
C TYR A 49 19.45 26.99 -2.32
N SER A 50 18.93 27.91 -3.10
CA SER A 50 17.55 28.35 -3.03
C SER A 50 16.95 28.40 -4.42
N GLU A 51 15.73 27.87 -4.58
CA GLU A 51 14.94 27.96 -5.80
C GLU A 51 13.56 28.56 -5.49
N PHE A 52 13.02 29.34 -6.41
CA PHE A 52 11.79 30.06 -6.22
C PHE A 52 10.81 29.81 -7.37
N TYR A 53 9.54 29.97 -7.11
CA TYR A 53 8.48 30.07 -8.13
C TYR A 53 8.50 31.46 -8.77
N SER A 54 7.85 31.61 -9.92
CA SER A 54 7.79 32.89 -10.66
C SER A 54 7.03 34.00 -9.92
N ASP A 55 6.30 33.67 -8.84
CA ASP A 55 5.66 34.62 -7.94
C ASP A 55 6.55 35.02 -6.74
N GLY A 56 7.80 34.52 -6.71
CA GLY A 56 8.80 34.82 -5.67
C GLY A 56 8.73 33.95 -4.42
N LYS A 57 7.74 33.04 -4.33
CA LYS A 57 7.69 32.09 -3.20
C LYS A 57 8.78 31.04 -3.33
N LYS A 58 9.29 30.55 -2.18
CA LYS A 58 10.28 29.48 -2.14
C LYS A 58 9.71 28.20 -2.75
N LYS A 59 10.53 27.50 -3.56
CA LYS A 59 10.26 26.20 -4.14
C LYS A 59 11.17 25.13 -3.52
N ILE A 60 12.48 25.43 -3.37
CA ILE A 60 13.44 24.53 -2.74
C ILE A 60 14.37 25.36 -1.86
N GLN A 61 14.69 24.82 -0.71
CA GLN A 61 15.78 25.28 0.15
C GLN A 61 16.65 24.07 0.49
N ALA A 62 17.92 24.10 0.11
CA ALA A 62 18.85 22.98 0.27
C ALA A 62 20.29 23.50 0.39
N SER A 63 21.23 22.61 0.41
CA SER A 63 22.66 22.95 0.29
C SER A 63 23.36 22.00 -0.67
N TYR A 64 24.44 22.51 -1.28
CA TYR A 64 25.38 21.77 -2.09
C TYR A 64 26.64 21.48 -1.33
N LYS A 65 27.23 20.33 -1.61
CA LYS A 65 28.61 19.98 -1.31
C LYS A 65 29.18 19.29 -2.55
N ASP A 66 30.27 19.88 -3.09
CA ASP A 66 31.00 19.34 -4.25
C ASP A 66 30.08 19.01 -5.46
N ASN A 67 29.20 19.94 -5.83
CA ASN A 67 28.20 19.84 -6.89
C ASN A 67 26.97 18.95 -6.60
N GLU A 68 26.93 18.22 -5.50
CA GLU A 68 25.82 17.36 -5.12
C GLU A 68 24.99 18.02 -4.01
N LEU A 69 23.68 17.79 -4.01
CA LEU A 69 22.83 18.19 -2.88
C LEU A 69 23.21 17.35 -1.66
N ASP A 70 23.58 18.02 -0.57
CA ASP A 70 24.04 17.38 0.66
C ASP A 70 23.54 18.17 1.88
N GLY A 71 23.06 17.46 2.91
CA GLY A 71 22.46 18.04 4.10
C GLY A 71 20.94 18.14 4.04
N TYR A 72 20.37 18.96 4.93
CA TYR A 72 18.94 19.10 5.07
C TYR A 72 18.34 19.94 3.95
N ALA A 73 17.22 19.47 3.38
CA ALA A 73 16.52 20.15 2.30
C ALA A 73 15.01 20.16 2.51
N ILE A 74 14.36 21.23 2.01
CA ILE A 74 12.92 21.45 2.09
C ILE A 74 12.42 21.80 0.70
N TRP A 75 11.33 21.17 0.29
CA TRP A 75 10.54 21.51 -0.88
C TRP A 75 9.22 22.12 -0.45
N TYR A 76 8.71 23.03 -1.25
CA TYR A 76 7.47 23.75 -1.00
C TYR A 76 6.52 23.64 -2.18
N PHE A 77 5.23 23.57 -1.92
CA PHE A 77 4.19 23.74 -2.91
C PHE A 77 4.11 25.20 -3.40
N PRO A 78 3.49 25.48 -4.57
CA PRO A 78 3.31 26.85 -5.07
C PRO A 78 2.53 27.77 -4.14
N ASP A 79 1.70 27.24 -3.25
CA ASP A 79 0.98 28.02 -2.22
C ASP A 79 1.86 28.40 -1.01
N GLY A 80 3.11 27.88 -0.96
CA GLY A 80 4.10 28.15 0.07
C GLY A 80 4.09 27.18 1.25
N LYS A 81 3.18 26.21 1.28
CA LYS A 81 3.21 25.13 2.27
C LYS A 81 4.35 24.16 1.95
N LYS A 82 4.87 23.49 2.98
CA LYS A 82 5.85 22.41 2.77
C LYS A 82 5.23 21.27 1.97
N ASP A 83 6.01 20.71 1.03
CA ASP A 83 5.71 19.49 0.29
C ASP A 83 6.43 18.30 0.94
N MET A 84 7.74 18.41 1.09
CA MET A 84 8.57 17.41 1.74
C MET A 84 9.83 18.01 2.33
N GLU A 85 10.41 17.32 3.30
CA GLU A 85 11.69 17.70 3.89
C GLU A 85 12.46 16.48 4.37
N GLY A 86 13.79 16.57 4.33
CA GLY A 86 14.67 15.49 4.81
C GLY A 86 16.12 15.75 4.48
N ASN A 87 16.96 14.78 4.82
CA ASN A 87 18.39 14.86 4.56
C ASN A 87 18.77 14.19 3.24
N LEU A 88 19.70 14.82 2.56
CA LEU A 88 20.37 14.28 1.38
C LEU A 88 21.84 14.03 1.72
N LYS A 89 22.41 13.02 1.08
CA LYS A 89 23.82 12.70 1.12
C LYS A 89 24.25 12.34 -0.30
N MET A 90 25.15 13.17 -0.87
CA MET A 90 25.60 12.99 -2.26
C MET A 90 24.42 12.84 -3.25
N GLY A 91 23.43 13.73 -3.17
CA GLY A 91 22.24 13.76 -4.02
C GLY A 91 21.16 12.73 -3.71
N LYS A 92 21.39 11.77 -2.80
CA LYS A 92 20.46 10.71 -2.43
C LYS A 92 19.79 10.98 -1.10
N ARG A 93 18.54 10.54 -0.96
CA ARG A 93 17.85 10.61 0.34
C ARG A 93 18.54 9.72 1.36
N ASP A 94 18.87 10.28 2.52
CA ASP A 94 19.54 9.59 3.62
C ASP A 94 19.04 10.14 4.96
N GLY A 95 18.67 9.26 5.89
CA GLY A 95 18.07 9.65 7.16
C GLY A 95 16.57 9.96 7.08
N LYS A 96 16.07 10.77 8.03
CA LYS A 96 14.63 11.02 8.19
C LYS A 96 14.08 11.90 7.07
N TRP A 97 12.88 11.52 6.58
CA TRP A 97 12.09 12.26 5.61
C TRP A 97 10.66 12.40 6.07
N ILE A 98 10.03 13.55 5.75
CA ILE A 98 8.63 13.87 6.05
C ILE A 98 8.00 14.40 4.77
N TYR A 99 6.80 13.94 4.46
CA TYR A 99 5.95 14.36 3.34
C TYR A 99 4.67 14.96 3.88
N TYR A 100 4.16 16.00 3.23
CA TYR A 100 3.01 16.75 3.71
C TYR A 100 1.86 16.75 2.70
N TYR A 101 0.64 16.77 3.20
CA TYR A 101 -0.53 17.00 2.38
C TYR A 101 -0.63 18.46 1.95
N ARG A 102 -0.81 18.70 0.65
CA ARG A 102 -0.93 20.06 0.11
C ARG A 102 -2.17 20.78 0.66
N ILE A 103 -3.30 20.06 0.81
CA ILE A 103 -4.59 20.66 1.16
C ILE A 103 -4.55 21.38 2.51
N ASN A 104 -3.94 20.78 3.53
CA ASN A 104 -3.94 21.29 4.90
C ASN A 104 -2.56 21.52 5.51
N GLY A 105 -1.47 21.04 4.84
CA GLY A 105 -0.10 21.12 5.34
C GLY A 105 0.21 20.15 6.48
N GLN A 106 -0.69 19.18 6.77
CA GLN A 106 -0.46 18.14 7.75
C GLN A 106 0.50 17.08 7.20
N LYS A 107 1.14 16.32 8.09
CA LYS A 107 1.98 15.19 7.70
C LYS A 107 1.17 14.13 6.96
N GLY A 108 1.63 13.72 5.78
CA GLY A 108 1.08 12.60 5.03
C GLY A 108 1.84 11.31 5.29
N SER A 109 3.18 11.39 5.42
CA SER A 109 4.00 10.25 5.82
C SER A 109 5.35 10.69 6.39
N GLU A 110 5.97 9.81 7.18
CA GLU A 110 7.34 9.97 7.64
C GLU A 110 8.04 8.62 7.77
N GLY A 111 9.34 8.62 7.57
CA GLY A 111 10.19 7.44 7.67
C GLY A 111 11.65 7.79 7.41
N ALA A 112 12.47 6.79 7.14
CA ALA A 112 13.87 6.98 6.85
C ALA A 112 14.26 6.34 5.52
N TYR A 113 15.26 6.94 4.88
CA TYR A 113 15.93 6.42 3.70
C TYR A 113 17.41 6.12 4.02
N LEU A 114 17.96 5.16 3.30
CA LEU A 114 19.40 4.91 3.16
C LEU A 114 19.70 4.71 1.67
N ASP A 115 20.45 5.62 1.07
CA ASP A 115 20.75 5.60 -0.37
C ASP A 115 19.49 5.50 -1.25
N ASP A 116 18.48 6.35 -1.00
CA ASP A 116 17.15 6.38 -1.69
C ASP A 116 16.23 5.18 -1.45
N LYS A 117 16.61 4.22 -0.63
CA LYS A 117 15.77 3.06 -0.27
C LYS A 117 15.14 3.27 1.10
N GLU A 118 13.84 3.00 1.21
CA GLU A 118 13.16 3.06 2.49
C GLU A 118 13.76 2.04 3.46
N VAL A 119 13.99 2.49 4.71
CA VAL A 119 14.49 1.65 5.82
C VAL A 119 13.79 1.98 7.12
N GLY A 120 13.73 0.98 8.02
CA GLY A 120 13.13 1.13 9.35
C GLY A 120 11.66 1.49 9.31
N ARG A 121 11.17 2.06 10.41
CA ARG A 121 9.75 2.35 10.61
C ARG A 121 9.28 3.48 9.72
N TRP A 122 8.17 3.22 8.98
CA TRP A 122 7.41 4.19 8.22
C TRP A 122 6.01 4.31 8.78
N ILE A 123 5.52 5.57 8.86
CA ILE A 123 4.18 5.91 9.31
C ILE A 123 3.53 6.76 8.23
N TYR A 124 2.29 6.42 7.90
CA TYR A 124 1.45 7.15 6.95
C TYR A 124 0.22 7.62 7.70
N TYR A 125 -0.27 8.80 7.36
CA TYR A 125 -1.38 9.45 8.04
C TYR A 125 -2.53 9.69 7.07
N TYR A 126 -3.74 9.82 7.60
CA TYR A 126 -4.86 10.44 6.91
C TYR A 126 -4.70 11.96 6.88
N GLU A 127 -5.50 12.66 6.06
CA GLU A 127 -5.52 14.14 6.03
C GLU A 127 -5.97 14.74 7.36
N THR A 128 -6.67 13.99 8.19
CA THR A 128 -7.06 14.32 9.56
C THR A 128 -5.93 14.21 10.59
N SER A 129 -4.75 13.75 10.17
CA SER A 129 -3.55 13.47 11.00
C SER A 129 -3.62 12.17 11.82
N GLU A 130 -4.72 11.43 11.74
CA GLU A 130 -4.78 10.10 12.33
C GLU A 130 -3.91 9.13 11.54
N LYS A 131 -3.36 8.11 12.21
CA LYS A 131 -2.55 7.09 11.52
C LYS A 131 -3.42 6.30 10.56
N TRP A 132 -2.95 6.20 9.30
CA TRP A 132 -3.54 5.32 8.30
C TRP A 132 -2.88 3.95 8.29
N ARG A 133 -1.53 3.90 8.23
CA ARG A 133 -0.78 2.64 8.25
C ARG A 133 0.63 2.85 8.77
N GLU A 134 1.22 1.77 9.28
CA GLU A 134 2.62 1.76 9.71
C GLU A 134 3.23 0.37 9.59
N GLY A 135 4.54 0.33 9.41
CA GLY A 135 5.33 -0.89 9.31
C GLY A 135 6.78 -0.59 8.97
N ASP A 136 7.58 -1.63 8.86
CA ASP A 136 8.99 -1.49 8.61
C ASP A 136 9.34 -1.78 7.16
N TYR A 137 10.38 -1.09 6.66
CA TYR A 137 11.03 -1.36 5.40
C TYR A 137 12.45 -1.84 5.61
N ARG A 138 12.89 -2.75 4.74
CA ARG A 138 14.28 -3.16 4.58
C ARG A 138 14.66 -3.08 3.11
N ASN A 139 15.62 -2.20 2.77
CA ASN A 139 16.07 -1.99 1.40
C ASN A 139 14.93 -1.69 0.40
N GLY A 140 13.94 -0.87 0.78
CA GLY A 140 12.80 -0.49 -0.05
C GLY A 140 11.68 -1.53 -0.12
N MET A 141 11.79 -2.65 0.59
CA MET A 141 10.76 -3.69 0.65
C MET A 141 10.12 -3.74 2.04
N ARG A 142 8.80 -3.94 2.10
CA ARG A 142 8.08 -4.13 3.36
C ARG A 142 8.63 -5.36 4.08
N GLU A 143 8.81 -5.22 5.41
CA GLU A 143 9.35 -6.27 6.28
C GLU A 143 8.63 -6.26 7.62
N GLY A 144 8.44 -7.44 8.22
CA GLY A 144 7.81 -7.57 9.53
C GLY A 144 6.34 -7.17 9.57
N LEU A 145 5.85 -6.83 10.75
CA LEU A 145 4.44 -6.53 10.99
C LEU A 145 4.05 -5.17 10.41
N TRP A 146 2.95 -5.17 9.65
CA TRP A 146 2.27 -3.98 9.14
C TRP A 146 0.86 -3.90 9.68
N ASN A 147 0.49 -2.71 10.14
CA ASN A 147 -0.85 -2.38 10.59
C ASN A 147 -1.44 -1.30 9.68
N THR A 148 -2.70 -1.43 9.37
CA THR A 148 -3.52 -0.39 8.75
C THR A 148 -4.70 -0.11 9.66
N TYR A 149 -5.08 1.15 9.76
CA TYR A 149 -6.10 1.63 10.68
C TYR A 149 -7.24 2.28 9.90
N TYR A 150 -8.42 2.25 10.46
CA TYR A 150 -9.51 3.15 10.12
C TYR A 150 -9.20 4.55 10.65
N GLU A 151 -9.90 5.55 10.15
CA GLU A 151 -9.74 6.94 10.58
C GLU A 151 -10.11 7.16 12.07
N ASN A 152 -10.97 6.29 12.63
CA ASN A 152 -11.28 6.24 14.06
C ASN A 152 -10.18 5.61 14.93
N GLY A 153 -9.02 5.28 14.36
CA GLY A 153 -7.86 4.70 15.05
C GLY A 153 -7.92 3.20 15.32
N LYS A 154 -9.05 2.52 15.02
CA LYS A 154 -9.14 1.06 15.16
C LYS A 154 -8.39 0.36 14.02
N ILE A 155 -7.88 -0.85 14.30
CA ILE A 155 -7.21 -1.66 13.28
C ILE A 155 -8.21 -2.04 12.19
N HIS A 156 -7.84 -1.77 10.92
CA HIS A 156 -8.55 -2.23 9.73
C HIS A 156 -7.99 -3.59 9.28
N HIS A 157 -6.68 -3.71 9.11
CA HIS A 157 -6.02 -4.98 8.85
C HIS A 157 -4.59 -4.99 9.36
N LYS A 158 -4.08 -6.19 9.65
CA LYS A 158 -2.69 -6.40 10.06
C LYS A 158 -2.18 -7.73 9.53
N GLY A 159 -0.89 -7.79 9.32
CA GLY A 159 -0.17 -8.99 8.90
C GLY A 159 1.30 -8.70 8.69
N SER A 160 2.07 -9.71 8.36
CA SER A 160 3.52 -9.57 8.19
C SER A 160 3.92 -9.68 6.74
N TYR A 161 5.02 -9.00 6.41
CA TYR A 161 5.71 -9.10 5.13
C TYR A 161 7.09 -9.71 5.33
N VAL A 162 7.54 -10.48 4.36
CA VAL A 162 8.92 -10.93 4.20
C VAL A 162 9.37 -10.57 2.79
N ALA A 163 10.37 -9.74 2.68
CA ALA A 163 10.89 -9.26 1.39
C ALA A 163 9.79 -8.70 0.45
N GLY A 164 8.83 -7.95 1.00
CA GLY A 164 7.74 -7.32 0.27
C GLY A 164 6.54 -8.20 -0.05
N LYS A 165 6.56 -9.48 0.31
CA LYS A 165 5.44 -10.43 0.12
C LYS A 165 4.72 -10.68 1.43
N GLU A 166 3.39 -10.83 1.39
CA GLU A 166 2.59 -11.21 2.54
C GLU A 166 3.02 -12.60 3.05
N GLU A 167 3.21 -12.71 4.39
CA GLU A 167 3.63 -13.95 5.04
C GLU A 167 2.92 -14.14 6.38
N GLY A 168 2.59 -15.39 6.72
CA GLY A 168 1.97 -15.72 7.99
C GLY A 168 0.49 -15.36 8.08
N ILE A 169 -0.02 -15.17 9.30
CA ILE A 169 -1.43 -14.88 9.54
C ILE A 169 -1.72 -13.42 9.22
N TRP A 170 -2.81 -13.21 8.47
CA TRP A 170 -3.40 -11.93 8.16
C TRP A 170 -4.82 -11.86 8.70
N GLU A 171 -5.15 -10.73 9.28
CA GLU A 171 -6.46 -10.44 9.85
C GLU A 171 -6.94 -9.09 9.36
N SER A 172 -8.21 -9.00 9.00
CA SER A 172 -8.92 -7.74 8.79
C SER A 172 -10.10 -7.63 9.76
N TYR A 173 -10.52 -6.41 10.02
CA TYR A 173 -11.52 -6.10 11.01
C TYR A 173 -12.54 -5.12 10.43
N TYR A 174 -13.75 -5.15 10.93
CA TYR A 174 -14.77 -4.14 10.73
C TYR A 174 -14.49 -2.90 11.61
N GLU A 175 -15.13 -1.78 11.32
CA GLU A 175 -14.98 -0.56 12.15
C GLU A 175 -15.47 -0.73 13.60
N ASN A 176 -16.38 -1.66 13.87
CA ASN A 176 -16.78 -2.00 15.24
C ASN A 176 -15.68 -2.74 16.02
N GLY A 177 -14.65 -3.28 15.31
CA GLY A 177 -13.52 -4.00 15.88
C GLY A 177 -13.65 -5.54 15.78
N GLU A 178 -14.80 -6.06 15.30
CA GLU A 178 -14.98 -7.47 15.06
C GLU A 178 -14.15 -7.95 13.85
N ILE A 179 -13.70 -9.20 13.89
CA ILE A 179 -12.95 -9.82 12.79
C ILE A 179 -13.83 -9.88 11.54
N ASN A 180 -13.31 -9.41 10.40
CA ASN A 180 -13.92 -9.57 9.09
C ASN A 180 -13.33 -10.79 8.35
N THR A 181 -11.99 -10.87 8.25
CA THR A 181 -11.33 -12.00 7.60
C THR A 181 -10.10 -12.44 8.38
N LYS A 182 -9.81 -13.75 8.30
CA LYS A 182 -8.59 -14.32 8.87
C LYS A 182 -8.11 -15.47 8.01
N GLY A 183 -6.80 -15.48 7.72
CA GLY A 183 -6.19 -16.55 6.97
C GLY A 183 -4.68 -16.44 6.93
N ARG A 184 -4.05 -17.32 6.18
CA ARG A 184 -2.59 -17.37 6.05
C ARG A 184 -2.17 -17.06 4.62
N PHE A 185 -1.12 -16.24 4.50
CA PHE A 185 -0.35 -16.10 3.29
C PHE A 185 0.97 -16.87 3.39
N VAL A 186 1.42 -17.39 2.26
CA VAL A 186 2.75 -17.95 2.05
C VAL A 186 3.28 -17.35 0.74
N GLU A 187 4.37 -16.62 0.81
CA GLU A 187 4.97 -15.91 -0.35
C GLU A 187 3.95 -15.06 -1.15
N GLY A 188 3.06 -14.35 -0.47
CA GLY A 188 2.03 -13.50 -1.08
C GLY A 188 0.81 -14.22 -1.63
N LYS A 189 0.67 -15.54 -1.37
CA LYS A 189 -0.46 -16.35 -1.83
C LYS A 189 -1.26 -16.91 -0.67
N MET A 190 -2.59 -16.85 -0.76
CA MET A 190 -3.49 -17.46 0.22
C MET A 190 -3.19 -18.96 0.35
N SER A 191 -3.09 -19.47 1.58
CA SER A 191 -2.73 -20.85 1.89
C SER A 191 -3.48 -21.34 3.12
N GLY A 192 -3.93 -22.60 3.09
CA GLY A 192 -4.71 -23.20 4.18
C GLY A 192 -6.09 -22.57 4.31
N ARG A 193 -6.66 -22.61 5.50
CA ARG A 193 -8.01 -22.16 5.77
C ARG A 193 -8.10 -20.66 5.90
N TRP A 194 -9.05 -20.07 5.16
CA TRP A 194 -9.48 -18.68 5.26
C TRP A 194 -10.91 -18.62 5.79
N GLU A 195 -11.12 -17.73 6.74
CA GLU A 195 -12.40 -17.50 7.38
C GLU A 195 -12.86 -16.08 7.10
N VAL A 196 -14.14 -15.93 6.79
CA VAL A 196 -14.83 -14.63 6.66
C VAL A 196 -15.98 -14.62 7.65
N PHE A 197 -16.18 -13.49 8.30
CA PHE A 197 -17.19 -13.28 9.32
C PHE A 197 -18.12 -12.15 8.94
N HIS A 198 -19.29 -12.10 9.51
CA HIS A 198 -20.20 -10.96 9.52
C HIS A 198 -19.77 -9.94 10.59
N ALA A 199 -20.34 -8.74 10.54
CA ALA A 199 -20.01 -7.66 11.49
C ALA A 199 -20.49 -7.93 12.94
N ASP A 200 -21.33 -8.92 13.15
CA ASP A 200 -21.78 -9.43 14.45
C ASP A 200 -20.87 -10.54 15.00
N GLY A 201 -19.82 -10.91 14.24
CA GLY A 201 -18.86 -11.98 14.60
C GLY A 201 -19.31 -13.39 14.19
N SER A 202 -20.51 -13.57 13.63
CA SER A 202 -20.93 -14.88 13.11
C SER A 202 -20.14 -15.26 11.86
N ARG A 203 -19.92 -16.56 11.64
CA ARG A 203 -19.19 -17.04 10.45
C ARG A 203 -20.01 -16.89 9.20
N LYS A 204 -19.36 -16.40 8.12
CA LYS A 204 -19.93 -16.30 6.78
C LYS A 204 -19.41 -17.39 5.85
N THR A 205 -18.09 -17.56 5.81
CA THR A 205 -17.45 -18.59 4.99
C THR A 205 -16.19 -19.15 5.64
N GLN A 206 -15.90 -20.43 5.37
CA GLN A 206 -14.60 -21.04 5.53
C GLN A 206 -14.18 -21.65 4.21
N THR A 207 -13.01 -21.33 3.70
CA THR A 207 -12.54 -21.82 2.39
C THR A 207 -11.08 -22.22 2.51
N ASP A 208 -10.76 -23.42 2.03
CA ASP A 208 -9.38 -23.87 1.96
C ASP A 208 -8.72 -23.43 0.64
N TYR A 209 -7.48 -22.92 0.76
CA TYR A 209 -6.67 -22.43 -0.38
C TYR A 209 -5.33 -23.13 -0.46
N GLN A 210 -4.85 -23.32 -1.67
CA GLN A 210 -3.49 -23.75 -1.98
C GLN A 210 -2.91 -22.85 -3.08
N ASN A 211 -1.79 -22.20 -2.82
CA ASN A 211 -1.14 -21.29 -3.77
C ASN A 211 -2.06 -20.19 -4.33
N GLY A 212 -2.98 -19.65 -3.50
CA GLY A 212 -3.93 -18.60 -3.87
C GLY A 212 -5.19 -19.09 -4.58
N ILE A 213 -5.35 -20.39 -4.78
CA ILE A 213 -6.48 -21.00 -5.51
C ILE A 213 -7.29 -21.87 -4.54
N LYS A 214 -8.63 -21.86 -4.65
CA LYS A 214 -9.49 -22.75 -3.85
C LYS A 214 -9.10 -24.20 -4.07
N HIS A 215 -8.77 -24.90 -2.96
CA HIS A 215 -8.37 -26.29 -2.98
C HIS A 215 -8.68 -26.92 -1.63
N GLY A 216 -9.54 -27.93 -1.59
CA GLY A 216 -10.08 -28.47 -0.36
C GLY A 216 -11.55 -28.14 -0.19
N THR A 217 -11.98 -27.76 1.01
CA THR A 217 -13.39 -27.55 1.34
C THR A 217 -13.75 -26.07 1.43
N GLU A 218 -14.89 -25.69 0.87
CA GLU A 218 -15.60 -24.45 1.19
C GLU A 218 -16.87 -24.78 1.98
N THR A 219 -17.05 -24.07 3.08
CA THR A 219 -18.26 -24.12 3.91
C THR A 219 -18.88 -22.75 3.96
N LEU A 220 -20.15 -22.65 3.62
CA LEU A 220 -20.94 -21.43 3.67
C LEU A 220 -21.95 -21.50 4.80
N TYR A 221 -22.12 -20.39 5.52
CA TYR A 221 -23.00 -20.28 6.68
C TYR A 221 -24.11 -19.26 6.39
N ASP A 222 -25.30 -19.51 6.88
CA ASP A 222 -26.42 -18.59 6.85
C ASP A 222 -26.30 -17.50 7.96
N GLU A 223 -27.25 -16.58 7.99
CA GLU A 223 -27.30 -15.48 8.95
C GLU A 223 -27.46 -15.95 10.41
N ASN A 224 -27.93 -17.18 10.64
CA ASN A 224 -28.07 -17.79 11.96
C ASN A 224 -26.79 -18.54 12.38
N GLY A 225 -25.76 -18.57 11.54
CA GLY A 225 -24.50 -19.29 11.78
C GLY A 225 -24.60 -20.79 11.48
N SER A 226 -25.72 -21.26 10.88
CA SER A 226 -25.89 -22.65 10.47
C SER A 226 -25.25 -22.88 9.09
N ILE A 227 -24.72 -24.08 8.89
CA ILE A 227 -24.17 -24.42 7.58
C ILE A 227 -25.33 -24.59 6.59
N TYR A 228 -25.24 -23.87 5.44
CA TYR A 228 -26.19 -24.07 4.34
C TYR A 228 -25.58 -24.73 3.10
N GLN A 229 -24.24 -24.73 2.97
CA GLN A 229 -23.56 -25.45 1.89
C GLN A 229 -22.16 -25.88 2.29
N LYS A 230 -21.76 -27.07 1.82
CA LYS A 230 -20.35 -27.49 1.75
C LYS A 230 -20.04 -27.93 0.33
N ALA A 231 -18.83 -27.61 -0.13
CA ALA A 231 -18.39 -27.98 -1.49
C ALA A 231 -16.90 -28.28 -1.48
N GLY A 232 -16.53 -29.37 -2.15
CA GLY A 232 -15.13 -29.69 -2.44
C GLY A 232 -14.64 -28.89 -3.66
N TYR A 233 -13.37 -28.46 -3.63
CA TYR A 233 -12.69 -27.77 -4.71
C TYR A 233 -11.33 -28.39 -4.99
N LYS A 234 -10.97 -28.44 -6.26
CA LYS A 234 -9.65 -28.79 -6.76
C LYS A 234 -9.24 -27.80 -7.84
N GLU A 235 -8.11 -27.11 -7.63
CA GLU A 235 -7.56 -26.12 -8.57
C GLU A 235 -8.59 -25.05 -9.00
N GLY A 236 -9.40 -24.58 -8.06
CA GLY A 236 -10.41 -23.53 -8.27
C GLY A 236 -11.74 -24.03 -8.84
N VAL A 237 -11.81 -25.28 -9.25
CA VAL A 237 -13.02 -25.89 -9.81
C VAL A 237 -13.71 -26.74 -8.74
N ILE A 238 -15.05 -26.66 -8.67
CA ILE A 238 -15.82 -27.54 -7.78
C ILE A 238 -15.56 -29.01 -8.17
N ASN A 239 -15.13 -29.78 -7.18
CA ASN A 239 -14.72 -31.19 -7.37
C ASN A 239 -14.76 -31.92 -6.03
N GLY A 240 -15.43 -33.06 -5.96
CA GLY A 240 -15.66 -33.82 -4.74
C GLY A 240 -17.07 -33.64 -4.19
N LEU A 241 -17.22 -33.93 -2.89
CA LEU A 241 -18.50 -33.90 -2.20
C LEU A 241 -19.11 -32.49 -2.21
N TRP A 242 -20.42 -32.42 -2.49
CA TRP A 242 -21.24 -31.23 -2.35
C TRP A 242 -22.48 -31.54 -1.50
N GLU A 243 -22.80 -30.66 -0.58
CA GLU A 243 -23.90 -30.80 0.35
C GLU A 243 -24.64 -29.46 0.49
N ARG A 244 -25.98 -29.52 0.54
CA ARG A 244 -26.85 -28.37 0.81
C ARG A 244 -27.73 -28.68 2.02
N TYR A 245 -27.86 -27.67 2.86
CA TYR A 245 -28.63 -27.74 4.09
C TYR A 245 -29.69 -26.64 4.10
N VAL A 246 -30.81 -26.90 4.75
CA VAL A 246 -31.87 -25.93 5.06
C VAL A 246 -32.21 -26.11 6.53
N ASP A 247 -32.14 -25.04 7.31
CA ASP A 247 -32.33 -25.05 8.78
C ASP A 247 -31.49 -26.13 9.48
N GLY A 248 -30.26 -26.31 9.02
CA GLY A 248 -29.32 -27.30 9.57
C GLY A 248 -29.56 -28.74 9.13
N ILE A 249 -30.63 -28.99 8.35
CA ILE A 249 -31.00 -30.33 7.85
C ILE A 249 -30.43 -30.53 6.45
N LEU A 250 -29.69 -31.62 6.22
CA LEU A 250 -29.19 -32.00 4.90
C LEU A 250 -30.35 -32.26 3.95
N VAL A 251 -30.49 -31.51 2.85
CA VAL A 251 -31.56 -31.64 1.86
C VAL A 251 -31.09 -32.16 0.50
N GLU A 252 -29.77 -31.99 0.19
CA GLU A 252 -29.23 -32.48 -1.06
C GLU A 252 -27.74 -32.79 -0.89
N LYS A 253 -27.26 -33.92 -1.43
CA LYS A 253 -25.85 -34.24 -1.52
C LYS A 253 -25.52 -35.00 -2.80
N GLY A 254 -24.33 -34.85 -3.27
CA GLY A 254 -23.81 -35.56 -4.43
C GLY A 254 -22.33 -35.21 -4.65
N THR A 255 -21.81 -35.62 -5.77
CA THR A 255 -20.42 -35.40 -6.15
C THR A 255 -20.33 -34.55 -7.41
N TYR A 256 -19.37 -33.64 -7.43
CA TYR A 256 -18.94 -32.95 -8.64
C TYR A 256 -17.61 -33.54 -9.11
N ILE A 257 -17.44 -33.69 -10.40
CA ILE A 257 -16.17 -33.99 -11.07
C ILE A 257 -15.97 -32.91 -12.13
N GLU A 258 -14.87 -32.17 -12.02
CA GLU A 258 -14.52 -31.08 -12.96
C GLU A 258 -15.68 -30.10 -13.23
N GLY A 259 -16.37 -29.69 -12.18
CA GLY A 259 -17.46 -28.71 -12.25
C GLY A 259 -18.82 -29.26 -12.69
N LYS A 260 -18.94 -30.57 -12.91
CA LYS A 260 -20.16 -31.22 -13.37
C LYS A 260 -20.64 -32.24 -12.35
N LYS A 261 -21.99 -32.32 -12.15
CA LYS A 261 -22.60 -33.37 -11.33
C LYS A 261 -22.24 -34.74 -11.89
N ASP A 262 -21.80 -35.65 -11.00
CA ASP A 262 -21.41 -37.02 -11.38
C ASP A 262 -21.77 -38.00 -10.27
N GLY A 263 -22.13 -39.24 -10.65
CA GLY A 263 -22.56 -40.28 -9.72
C GLY A 263 -23.94 -40.03 -9.08
N LEU A 264 -24.18 -40.66 -7.96
CA LEU A 264 -25.48 -40.65 -7.27
C LEU A 264 -25.69 -39.34 -6.49
N TRP A 265 -26.78 -38.66 -6.81
CA TRP A 265 -27.27 -37.50 -6.06
C TRP A 265 -28.51 -37.91 -5.24
N VAL A 266 -28.50 -37.53 -3.96
CA VAL A 266 -29.58 -37.90 -3.03
C VAL A 266 -30.24 -36.62 -2.51
N PHE A 267 -31.55 -36.63 -2.52
CA PHE A 267 -32.41 -35.54 -2.07
C PHE A 267 -33.20 -36.00 -0.84
N TYR A 268 -33.30 -35.17 0.15
CA TYR A 268 -33.94 -35.44 1.42
C TYR A 268 -35.08 -34.45 1.67
N ALA A 269 -36.13 -34.92 2.33
CA ALA A 269 -37.19 -34.06 2.87
C ALA A 269 -36.69 -33.35 4.15
N GLN A 270 -37.39 -32.30 4.60
CA GLN A 270 -37.07 -31.56 5.83
C GLN A 270 -37.10 -32.41 7.10
N ASN A 271 -37.78 -33.53 7.09
CA ASN A 271 -37.76 -34.51 8.19
C ASN A 271 -36.55 -35.45 8.16
N GLY A 272 -35.61 -35.26 7.23
CA GLY A 272 -34.37 -36.03 7.09
C GLY A 272 -34.49 -37.35 6.34
N TYR A 273 -35.72 -37.76 5.93
CA TYR A 273 -35.90 -38.98 5.14
C TYR A 273 -35.53 -38.77 3.67
N LYS A 274 -34.89 -39.77 3.07
CA LYS A 274 -34.59 -39.78 1.64
C LYS A 274 -35.87 -39.69 0.84
N GLN A 275 -35.96 -38.69 -0.05
CA GLN A 275 -37.10 -38.41 -0.89
C GLN A 275 -36.90 -38.90 -2.34
N ARG A 276 -35.68 -38.72 -2.86
CA ARG A 276 -35.34 -39.06 -4.23
C ARG A 276 -33.85 -39.29 -4.37
N GLU A 277 -33.46 -40.09 -5.33
CA GLU A 277 -32.08 -40.16 -5.84
C GLU A 277 -32.07 -40.09 -7.38
N GLN A 278 -30.99 -39.56 -7.91
CA GLN A 278 -30.80 -39.36 -9.33
C GLN A 278 -29.33 -39.60 -9.65
N GLU A 279 -29.06 -40.45 -10.61
CA GLU A 279 -27.71 -40.64 -11.12
C GLU A 279 -27.39 -39.60 -12.18
N PHE A 280 -26.17 -39.05 -12.14
CA PHE A 280 -25.67 -38.09 -13.11
C PHE A 280 -24.35 -38.60 -13.71
N LYS A 281 -24.15 -38.32 -14.99
CA LYS A 281 -22.91 -38.56 -15.69
C LYS A 281 -22.48 -37.31 -16.45
N GLN A 282 -21.39 -36.70 -16.04
CA GLN A 282 -20.91 -35.43 -16.64
C GLN A 282 -21.98 -34.35 -16.74
N GLY A 283 -22.80 -34.18 -15.70
CA GLY A 283 -23.82 -33.14 -15.57
C GLY A 283 -25.18 -33.51 -16.22
N LYS A 284 -25.29 -34.65 -16.88
CA LYS A 284 -26.54 -35.14 -17.46
C LYS A 284 -27.18 -36.16 -16.53
N PRO A 285 -28.54 -36.11 -16.28
CA PRO A 285 -29.27 -37.10 -15.51
C PRO A 285 -29.35 -38.43 -16.24
#